data_bb4ac132a9820a5d866b76368bb0e65c
#
_entry.id   bb4ac132a9820a5d866b76368bb0e65c
#
_cell.length_a   1.000
_cell.length_b   1.000
_cell.length_c   1.000
_cell.angle_alpha   90.00
_cell.angle_beta   90.00
_cell.angle_gamma   90.00
#
_symmetry.space_group_name_H-M   'P 1'
#
loop_
_entity.id
_entity.type
_entity.pdbx_description
1 polymer ?
#
loop_
_entity_poly.entity_id
_entity_poly.type
_entity_poly.pdbx_seq_one_letter_code
_entity_poly.pdbx_strand_id
1 'polypeptide(L)'
;MPITHLDRKVKLKTQLTKKMERALVADALKKGKHPALEVKYWHTESIGAFTYRPVGQVEYIDAVIEKDGMFNCMELKVSMKDLHSKAAQSFVGNKNYLVCPLEMAKRIKTCNDSWLENHPTVGIIGWDEKNTFKVVKRCKIKYLLPENDWMTLAKGMISSMSKEMKGYGNEN
;
A
#
# COMPACT_ATOMS: atom_id res chain seq x y z
N MET A 1 -29.30 13.98 -17.28
CA MET A 1 -29.47 13.06 -16.14
C MET A 1 -28.35 13.31 -15.15
N PRO A 2 -28.63 13.60 -13.89
CA PRO A 2 -27.57 13.88 -12.93
C PRO A 2 -26.83 12.58 -12.63
N ILE A 3 -25.51 12.61 -12.75
CA ILE A 3 -24.61 11.55 -12.34
C ILE A 3 -24.68 11.50 -10.81
N THR A 4 -25.34 10.47 -10.30
CA THR A 4 -25.34 10.19 -8.87
C THR A 4 -23.89 9.92 -8.45
N HIS A 5 -23.34 10.80 -7.64
CA HIS A 5 -22.15 10.52 -6.85
C HIS A 5 -22.43 9.28 -6.00
N LEU A 6 -21.84 8.14 -6.38
CA LEU A 6 -21.77 6.99 -5.51
C LEU A 6 -21.02 7.45 -4.26
N ASP A 7 -21.75 7.59 -3.18
CA ASP A 7 -21.20 7.81 -1.84
C ASP A 7 -20.14 6.73 -1.56
N ARG A 8 -18.88 7.09 -1.74
CA ARG A 8 -17.78 6.30 -1.17
C ARG A 8 -17.97 6.38 0.33
N LYS A 9 -18.50 5.31 0.92
CA LYS A 9 -18.36 5.09 2.35
C LYS A 9 -16.87 5.08 2.64
N VAL A 10 -16.34 6.22 3.07
CA VAL A 10 -15.01 6.32 3.65
C VAL A 10 -15.01 5.36 4.83
N LYS A 11 -14.41 4.20 4.63
CA LYS A 11 -14.31 3.20 5.69
C LYS A 11 -13.45 3.83 6.77
N LEU A 12 -14.07 4.23 7.87
CA LEU A 12 -13.36 4.79 9.02
C LEU A 12 -12.27 3.81 9.43
N LYS A 13 -11.01 4.21 9.26
CA LYS A 13 -9.87 3.41 9.69
C LYS A 13 -9.97 3.16 11.18
N THR A 14 -9.79 1.91 11.58
CA THR A 14 -9.76 1.54 12.99
C THR A 14 -8.58 2.21 13.69
N GLN A 15 -8.65 2.39 15.01
CA GLN A 15 -7.53 2.92 15.81
C GLN A 15 -6.28 2.06 15.64
N LEU A 16 -6.44 0.75 15.50
CA LEU A 16 -5.34 -0.18 15.29
C LEU A 16 -4.65 0.05 13.94
N THR A 17 -5.43 0.26 12.86
CA THR A 17 -4.89 0.58 11.54
C THR A 17 -4.08 1.87 11.59
N LYS A 18 -4.61 2.93 12.22
CA LYS A 18 -3.90 4.20 12.36
C LYS A 18 -2.61 4.07 13.17
N LYS A 19 -2.62 3.26 14.23
CA LYS A 19 -1.43 2.98 15.04
C LYS A 19 -0.35 2.26 14.20
N MET A 20 -0.74 1.27 13.42
CA MET A 20 0.17 0.52 12.54
C MET A 20 0.73 1.41 11.44
N GLU A 21 -0.08 2.28 10.81
CA GLU A 21 0.37 3.26 9.82
C GLU A 21 1.44 4.20 10.39
N ARG A 22 1.18 4.80 11.55
CA ARG A 22 2.14 5.69 12.22
C ARG A 22 3.46 5.00 12.55
N ALA A 23 3.38 3.78 13.06
CA ALA A 23 4.57 2.97 13.35
C ALA A 23 5.36 2.66 12.07
N LEU A 24 4.67 2.32 10.98
CA LEU A 24 5.29 2.02 9.69
C LEU A 24 6.02 3.24 9.10
N VAL A 25 5.39 4.41 9.15
CA VAL A 25 5.99 5.67 8.70
C VAL A 25 7.23 6.00 9.54
N ALA A 26 7.13 5.92 10.86
CA ALA A 26 8.25 6.19 11.76
C ALA A 26 9.44 5.24 11.52
N ASP A 27 9.17 3.94 11.34
CA ASP A 27 10.21 2.95 11.04
C ASP A 27 10.88 3.22 9.68
N ALA A 28 10.10 3.60 8.68
CA ALA A 28 10.60 3.93 7.35
C ALA A 28 11.52 5.17 7.39
N LEU A 29 11.07 6.25 8.03
CA LEU A 29 11.85 7.49 8.16
C LEU A 29 13.14 7.26 8.93
N LYS A 30 13.10 6.51 10.04
CA LYS A 30 14.30 6.14 10.82
C LYS A 30 15.33 5.38 9.97
N LYS A 31 14.89 4.66 8.95
CA LYS A 31 15.74 3.89 8.03
C LYS A 31 16.13 4.68 6.77
N GLY A 32 15.89 5.98 6.72
CA GLY A 32 16.20 6.84 5.58
C GLY A 32 15.39 6.48 4.31
N LYS A 33 14.14 6.07 4.49
CA LYS A 33 13.22 5.72 3.40
C LYS A 33 12.15 6.78 3.27
N HIS A 34 11.46 6.81 2.14
CA HIS A 34 10.42 7.79 1.82
C HIS A 34 9.04 7.13 1.86
N PRO A 35 8.30 7.21 2.99
CA PRO A 35 6.95 6.67 3.11
C PRO A 35 5.89 7.64 2.59
N ALA A 36 4.85 7.10 1.96
CA ALA A 36 3.61 7.80 1.66
C ALA A 36 2.42 6.89 1.94
N LEU A 37 1.33 7.43 2.49
CA LEU A 37 0.09 6.72 2.81
C LEU A 37 -1.00 7.03 1.80
N GLU A 38 -1.94 6.10 1.62
CA GLU A 38 -3.09 6.26 0.72
C GLU A 38 -2.70 6.75 -0.67
N VAL A 39 -1.71 6.09 -1.24
CA VAL A 39 -1.15 6.45 -2.53
C VAL A 39 -2.11 6.08 -3.64
N LYS A 40 -2.56 7.07 -4.40
CA LYS A 40 -3.37 6.85 -5.60
C LYS A 40 -2.55 6.12 -6.65
N TYR A 41 -3.13 5.05 -7.16
CA TYR A 41 -2.61 4.32 -8.30
C TYR A 41 -3.70 4.13 -9.35
N TRP A 42 -3.36 4.27 -10.60
CA TRP A 42 -4.24 3.96 -11.71
C TRP A 42 -3.49 3.21 -12.79
N HIS A 43 -4.12 2.18 -13.30
CA HIS A 43 -3.61 1.49 -14.47
C HIS A 43 -3.57 2.46 -15.65
N THR A 44 -2.59 2.31 -16.51
CA THR A 44 -2.43 3.14 -17.70
C THR A 44 -2.26 2.26 -18.93
N GLU A 45 -2.71 2.75 -20.08
CA GLU A 45 -2.38 2.16 -21.37
C GLU A 45 -1.53 3.13 -22.18
N SER A 46 -0.64 2.61 -22.99
CA SER A 46 0.17 3.41 -23.92
C SER A 46 -0.70 3.86 -25.10
N ILE A 47 -0.67 5.15 -25.40
CA ILE A 47 -1.35 5.76 -26.56
C ILE A 47 -0.37 6.39 -27.55
N GLY A 48 0.94 6.22 -27.32
CA GLY A 48 2.01 6.74 -28.15
C GLY A 48 3.36 6.60 -27.47
N ALA A 49 4.42 7.02 -28.12
CA ALA A 49 5.76 7.01 -27.51
C ALA A 49 5.75 7.88 -26.26
N PHE A 50 6.02 7.27 -25.11
CA PHE A 50 6.05 7.93 -23.79
C PHE A 50 4.74 8.64 -23.35
N THR A 51 3.62 8.33 -24.01
CA THR A 51 2.32 8.90 -23.68
C THR A 51 1.39 7.82 -23.15
N TYR A 52 0.85 8.05 -21.95
CA TYR A 52 -0.01 7.09 -21.24
C TYR A 52 -1.31 7.78 -20.81
N ARG A 53 -2.42 7.06 -20.91
CA ARG A 53 -3.69 7.51 -20.34
C ARG A 53 -4.17 6.57 -19.24
N PRO A 54 -4.83 7.09 -18.20
CA PRO A 54 -5.43 6.25 -17.17
C PRO A 54 -6.55 5.39 -17.77
N VAL A 55 -6.63 4.12 -17.32
CA VAL A 55 -7.69 3.18 -17.66
C VAL A 55 -8.26 2.56 -16.40
N GLY A 56 -9.56 2.29 -16.39
CA GLY A 56 -10.23 1.67 -15.26
C GLY A 56 -10.43 2.61 -14.06
N GLN A 57 -10.58 2.01 -12.89
CA GLN A 57 -10.82 2.72 -11.63
C GLN A 57 -9.50 3.06 -10.93
N VAL A 58 -9.53 4.19 -10.21
CA VAL A 58 -8.42 4.55 -9.33
C VAL A 58 -8.40 3.60 -8.13
N GLU A 59 -7.25 3.04 -7.84
CA GLU A 59 -6.98 2.26 -6.64
C GLU A 59 -6.21 3.10 -5.62
N TYR A 60 -6.26 2.69 -4.36
CA TYR A 60 -5.49 3.30 -3.28
C TYR A 60 -4.66 2.22 -2.62
N ILE A 61 -3.35 2.42 -2.62
CA ILE A 61 -2.40 1.56 -1.91
C ILE A 61 -2.26 2.14 -0.51
N ASP A 62 -2.46 1.33 0.52
CA ASP A 62 -2.45 1.79 1.91
C ASP A 62 -1.14 2.49 2.28
N ALA A 63 0.01 1.92 1.89
CA ALA A 63 1.31 2.55 2.03
C ALA A 63 2.26 2.19 0.89
N VAL A 64 3.04 3.15 0.45
CA VAL A 64 4.18 2.94 -0.46
C VAL A 64 5.43 3.51 0.21
N ILE A 65 6.49 2.71 0.26
CA ILE A 65 7.79 3.12 0.78
C ILE A 65 8.81 3.05 -0.34
N GLU A 66 9.33 4.18 -0.73
CA GLU A 66 10.41 4.27 -1.71
C GLU A 66 11.78 4.25 -1.04
N LYS A 67 12.71 3.55 -1.64
CA LYS A 67 14.14 3.63 -1.35
C LYS A 67 14.95 3.24 -2.58
N ASP A 68 15.90 4.08 -2.94
CA ASP A 68 16.86 3.85 -4.03
C ASP A 68 16.16 3.52 -5.38
N GLY A 69 15.07 4.21 -5.69
CA GLY A 69 14.26 4.01 -6.90
C GLY A 69 13.36 2.78 -6.87
N MET A 70 13.30 2.04 -5.76
CA MET A 70 12.45 0.87 -5.60
C MET A 70 11.23 1.15 -4.73
N PHE A 71 10.05 0.82 -5.21
CA PHE A 71 8.79 0.97 -4.51
C PHE A 71 8.39 -0.31 -3.79
N ASN A 72 8.16 -0.22 -2.49
CA ASN A 72 7.56 -1.27 -1.68
C ASN A 72 6.09 -0.91 -1.46
N CYS A 73 5.17 -1.59 -2.13
CA CYS A 73 3.74 -1.43 -1.94
C CYS A 73 3.26 -2.33 -0.81
N MET A 74 2.48 -1.76 0.10
CA MET A 74 2.01 -2.43 1.31
C MET A 74 0.51 -2.26 1.49
N GLU A 75 -0.16 -3.38 1.72
CA GLU A 75 -1.56 -3.44 2.14
C GLU A 75 -1.62 -3.72 3.62
N LEU A 76 -2.40 -2.94 4.36
CA LEU A 76 -2.52 -3.02 5.81
C LEU A 76 -3.83 -3.69 6.19
N LYS A 77 -3.76 -4.82 6.89
CA LYS A 77 -4.93 -5.56 7.36
C LYS A 77 -4.79 -5.86 8.85
N VAL A 78 -5.83 -5.56 9.61
CA VAL A 78 -5.81 -5.72 11.07
C VAL A 78 -6.60 -6.92 11.58
N SER A 79 -7.36 -7.60 10.70
CA SER A 79 -8.11 -8.80 11.02
C SER A 79 -8.22 -9.75 9.82
N MET A 80 -8.47 -11.03 10.09
CA MET A 80 -8.72 -12.03 9.05
C MET A 80 -9.96 -11.69 8.21
N LYS A 81 -11.00 -11.14 8.83
CA LYS A 81 -12.21 -10.68 8.11
C LYS A 81 -11.89 -9.57 7.11
N ASP A 82 -11.01 -8.64 7.47
CA ASP A 82 -10.58 -7.57 6.59
C ASP A 82 -9.68 -8.09 5.46
N LEU A 83 -8.81 -9.08 5.75
CA LEU A 83 -7.96 -9.74 4.76
C LEU A 83 -8.78 -10.41 3.65
N HIS A 84 -9.85 -11.12 4.02
CA HIS A 84 -10.73 -11.83 3.08
C HIS A 84 -11.88 -10.97 2.54
N SER A 85 -11.86 -9.66 2.80
CA SER A 85 -12.86 -8.75 2.24
C SER A 85 -12.66 -8.60 0.72
N LYS A 86 -13.74 -8.20 0.01
CA LYS A 86 -13.69 -7.93 -1.44
C LYS A 86 -12.98 -6.61 -1.80
N ALA A 87 -12.33 -5.94 -0.84
CA ALA A 87 -11.58 -4.73 -1.10
C ALA A 87 -10.40 -5.02 -2.04
N ALA A 88 -10.19 -4.17 -3.03
CA ALA A 88 -9.05 -4.27 -3.93
C ALA A 88 -7.74 -4.20 -3.13
N GLN A 89 -6.79 -5.04 -3.52
CA GLN A 89 -5.44 -5.07 -2.97
C GLN A 89 -4.46 -4.87 -4.11
N SER A 90 -3.69 -3.79 -4.07
CA SER A 90 -2.83 -3.38 -5.18
C SER A 90 -1.38 -3.71 -4.89
N PHE A 91 -0.88 -4.74 -5.57
CA PHE A 91 0.50 -5.24 -5.43
C PHE A 91 1.32 -4.96 -6.69
N VAL A 92 1.57 -3.67 -6.96
CA VAL A 92 2.17 -3.18 -8.20
C VAL A 92 3.63 -2.72 -8.06
N GLY A 93 4.19 -2.77 -6.86
CA GLY A 93 5.54 -2.33 -6.57
C GLY A 93 6.64 -3.35 -6.95
N ASN A 94 7.88 -2.93 -6.80
CA ASN A 94 9.05 -3.81 -6.88
C ASN A 94 9.01 -4.90 -5.81
N LYS A 95 8.57 -4.54 -4.62
CA LYS A 95 8.31 -5.44 -3.49
C LYS A 95 6.89 -5.19 -2.99
N ASN A 96 6.16 -6.26 -2.74
CA ASN A 96 4.78 -6.18 -2.32
C ASN A 96 4.59 -6.96 -1.02
N TYR A 97 3.96 -6.34 -0.04
CA TYR A 97 3.78 -6.93 1.28
C TYR A 97 2.36 -6.71 1.82
N LEU A 98 1.86 -7.73 2.48
CA LEU A 98 0.81 -7.61 3.48
C LEU A 98 1.46 -7.22 4.81
N VAL A 99 0.97 -6.16 5.45
CA VAL A 99 1.38 -5.76 6.80
C VAL A 99 0.20 -5.98 7.75
N CYS A 100 0.41 -6.76 8.80
CA CYS A 100 -0.66 -7.10 9.75
C CYS A 100 -0.07 -7.38 11.14
N PRO A 101 -0.91 -7.50 12.19
CA PRO A 101 -0.45 -7.91 13.51
C PRO A 101 0.37 -9.20 13.45
N LEU A 102 1.43 -9.30 14.22
CA LEU A 102 2.41 -10.41 14.16
C LEU A 102 1.76 -11.79 14.31
N GLU A 103 0.81 -11.93 15.23
CA GLU A 103 0.11 -13.20 15.43
C GLU A 103 -0.78 -13.57 14.24
N MET A 104 -1.40 -12.57 13.59
CA MET A 104 -2.13 -12.78 12.35
C MET A 104 -1.18 -13.21 11.21
N ALA A 105 -0.01 -12.58 11.09
CA ALA A 105 1.01 -12.93 10.10
C ALA A 105 1.48 -14.37 10.25
N LYS A 106 1.76 -14.80 11.47
CA LYS A 106 2.13 -16.18 11.80
C LYS A 106 1.02 -17.17 11.42
N ARG A 107 -0.23 -16.86 11.79
CA ARG A 107 -1.39 -17.70 11.48
C ARG A 107 -1.58 -17.88 9.98
N ILE A 108 -1.52 -16.80 9.18
CA ILE A 108 -1.65 -16.88 7.72
C ILE A 108 -0.61 -17.85 7.14
N LYS A 109 0.63 -17.76 7.60
CA LYS A 109 1.72 -18.62 7.13
C LYS A 109 1.55 -20.08 7.58
N THR A 110 1.22 -20.31 8.86
CA THR A 110 1.18 -21.64 9.47
C THR A 110 -0.03 -22.46 8.94
N CYS A 111 -1.18 -21.79 8.77
CA CYS A 111 -2.41 -22.46 8.31
C CYS A 111 -2.49 -22.55 6.79
N ASN A 112 -1.48 -22.09 6.06
CA ASN A 112 -1.50 -22.00 4.59
C ASN A 112 -2.80 -21.37 4.09
N ASP A 113 -3.10 -20.17 4.59
CA ASP A 113 -4.35 -19.47 4.30
C ASP A 113 -4.57 -19.30 2.79
N SER A 114 -5.81 -19.41 2.32
CA SER A 114 -6.17 -19.28 0.89
C SER A 114 -5.73 -17.94 0.29
N TRP A 115 -5.63 -16.88 1.10
CA TRP A 115 -5.06 -15.61 0.67
C TRP A 115 -3.63 -15.78 0.17
N LEU A 116 -2.83 -16.62 0.84
CA LEU A 116 -1.44 -16.87 0.48
C LEU A 116 -1.32 -17.61 -0.86
N GLU A 117 -2.21 -18.54 -1.12
CA GLU A 117 -2.28 -19.29 -2.39
C GLU A 117 -2.62 -18.34 -3.55
N ASN A 118 -3.51 -17.40 -3.33
CA ASN A 118 -3.90 -16.39 -4.31
C ASN A 118 -2.84 -15.29 -4.51
N HIS A 119 -1.90 -15.13 -3.56
CA HIS A 119 -0.86 -14.10 -3.60
C HIS A 119 0.55 -14.70 -3.34
N PRO A 120 1.00 -15.68 -4.13
CA PRO A 120 2.22 -16.44 -3.85
C PRO A 120 3.49 -15.57 -3.86
N THR A 121 3.49 -14.47 -4.61
CA THR A 121 4.64 -13.55 -4.76
C THR A 121 4.69 -12.46 -3.69
N VAL A 122 3.60 -12.25 -2.96
CA VAL A 122 3.49 -11.22 -1.92
C VAL A 122 4.13 -11.72 -0.63
N GLY A 123 4.89 -10.85 0.02
CA GLY A 123 5.47 -11.11 1.33
C GLY A 123 4.51 -10.79 2.47
N ILE A 124 4.87 -11.16 3.69
CA ILE A 124 4.11 -10.86 4.89
C ILE A 124 5.06 -10.25 5.92
N ILE A 125 4.69 -9.09 6.43
CA ILE A 125 5.35 -8.40 7.53
C ILE A 125 4.42 -8.39 8.73
N GLY A 126 4.88 -8.94 9.83
CA GLY A 126 4.19 -8.88 11.12
C GLY A 126 4.62 -7.66 11.91
N TRP A 127 3.64 -6.93 12.45
CA TRP A 127 3.82 -5.81 13.34
C TRP A 127 3.46 -6.21 14.78
N ASP A 128 4.33 -5.90 15.74
CA ASP A 128 4.09 -6.20 17.16
C ASP A 128 3.79 -4.92 17.96
N GLU A 129 3.33 -5.12 19.21
CA GLU A 129 2.95 -4.02 20.11
C GLU A 129 4.11 -3.09 20.48
N LYS A 130 5.37 -3.53 20.29
CA LYS A 130 6.58 -2.72 20.48
C LYS A 130 6.91 -1.87 19.25
N ASN A 131 6.00 -1.81 18.27
CA ASN A 131 6.17 -1.13 16.99
C ASN A 131 7.37 -1.66 16.17
N THR A 132 7.69 -2.95 16.31
CA THR A 132 8.70 -3.60 15.48
C THR A 132 8.04 -4.36 14.32
N PHE A 133 8.71 -4.35 13.17
CA PHE A 133 8.25 -5.02 11.97
C PHE A 133 9.15 -6.21 11.65
N LYS A 134 8.57 -7.40 11.54
CA LYS A 134 9.28 -8.66 11.26
C LYS A 134 8.81 -9.26 9.95
N VAL A 135 9.73 -9.57 9.05
CA VAL A 135 9.40 -10.30 7.82
C VAL A 135 9.10 -11.76 8.18
N VAL A 136 7.84 -12.15 8.05
CA VAL A 136 7.35 -13.52 8.29
C VAL A 136 7.45 -14.35 7.01
N LYS A 137 7.19 -13.74 5.86
CA LYS A 137 7.39 -14.33 4.53
C LYS A 137 8.05 -13.28 3.61
N ARG A 138 9.11 -13.67 2.92
CA ARG A 138 9.73 -12.79 1.91
C ARG A 138 8.86 -12.68 0.67
N CYS A 139 8.83 -11.51 0.05
CA CYS A 139 8.19 -11.31 -1.25
C CYS A 139 9.11 -11.72 -2.39
N LYS A 140 8.55 -11.94 -3.59
CA LYS A 140 9.32 -11.98 -4.83
C LYS A 140 9.66 -10.54 -5.25
N ILE A 141 10.91 -10.27 -5.58
CA ILE A 141 11.38 -8.95 -6.00
C ILE A 141 11.22 -8.82 -7.52
N LYS A 142 10.61 -7.72 -7.97
CA LYS A 142 10.62 -7.28 -9.37
C LYS A 142 11.68 -6.19 -9.50
N TYR A 143 12.80 -6.48 -10.11
CA TYR A 143 13.90 -5.50 -10.25
C TYR A 143 13.56 -4.37 -11.19
N LEU A 144 12.71 -4.61 -12.18
CA LEU A 144 12.21 -3.62 -13.11
C LEU A 144 10.69 -3.57 -13.04
N LEU A 145 10.15 -2.36 -12.96
CA LEU A 145 8.73 -2.10 -13.18
C LEU A 145 8.54 -1.56 -14.59
N PRO A 146 7.38 -1.81 -15.22
CA PRO A 146 6.99 -1.06 -16.40
C PRO A 146 7.07 0.45 -16.14
N GLU A 147 7.51 1.23 -17.12
CA GLU A 147 7.71 2.68 -16.96
C GLU A 147 6.45 3.39 -16.48
N ASN A 148 5.31 3.02 -17.03
CA ASN A 148 4.01 3.57 -16.65
C ASN A 148 3.66 3.27 -15.17
N ASP A 149 3.96 2.08 -14.65
CA ASP A 149 3.73 1.73 -13.25
C ASP A 149 4.64 2.54 -12.34
N TRP A 150 5.93 2.64 -12.71
CA TRP A 150 6.89 3.46 -11.99
C TRP A 150 6.45 4.93 -11.90
N MET A 151 6.06 5.52 -13.05
CA MET A 151 5.58 6.91 -13.12
C MET A 151 4.31 7.12 -12.29
N THR A 152 3.37 6.18 -12.34
CA THR A 152 2.11 6.27 -11.58
C THR A 152 2.35 6.22 -10.10
N LEU A 153 3.21 5.30 -9.63
CA LEU A 153 3.60 5.22 -8.22
C LEU A 153 4.31 6.50 -7.75
N ALA A 154 5.27 7.00 -8.51
CA ALA A 154 5.98 8.23 -8.17
C ALA A 154 5.04 9.44 -8.07
N LYS A 155 4.15 9.63 -9.05
CA LYS A 155 3.14 10.71 -9.04
C LYS A 155 2.16 10.56 -7.88
N GLY A 156 1.72 9.34 -7.60
CA GLY A 156 0.82 9.05 -6.49
C GLY A 156 1.45 9.38 -5.14
N MET A 157 2.72 9.03 -4.94
CA MET A 157 3.47 9.37 -3.72
C MET A 157 3.63 10.88 -3.55
N ILE A 158 4.06 11.60 -4.60
CA ILE A 158 4.18 13.07 -4.57
C ILE A 158 2.84 13.71 -4.21
N SER A 159 1.75 13.25 -4.81
CA SER A 159 0.40 13.77 -4.52
C SER A 159 -0.03 13.52 -3.08
N SER A 160 0.28 12.33 -2.53
CA SER A 160 -0.02 11.99 -1.13
C SER A 160 0.77 12.88 -0.17
N MET A 161 2.09 12.97 -0.34
CA MET A 161 2.97 13.79 0.50
C MET A 161 2.58 15.28 0.44
N SER A 162 2.21 15.80 -0.73
CA SER A 162 1.75 17.19 -0.89
C SER A 162 0.46 17.48 -0.13
N LYS A 163 -0.45 16.51 0.02
CA LYS A 163 -1.66 16.66 0.83
C LYS A 163 -1.35 16.74 2.32
N GLU A 164 -0.43 15.90 2.79
CA GLU A 164 0.01 15.93 4.19
C GLU A 164 0.64 17.30 4.52
N MET A 165 1.49 17.82 3.65
CA MET A 165 2.10 19.16 3.85
C MET A 165 1.06 20.28 3.91
N LYS A 166 -0.01 20.23 3.11
CA LYS A 166 -1.09 21.23 3.17
C LYS A 166 -1.87 21.18 4.48
N GLY A 167 -1.98 20.03 5.12
CA GLY A 167 -2.56 19.90 6.46
C GLY A 167 -1.81 20.70 7.50
N TYR A 168 -0.49 20.74 7.44
CA TYR A 168 0.33 21.54 8.38
C TYR A 168 0.27 23.06 8.14
N GLY A 169 -0.06 23.52 6.93
CA GLY A 169 -0.16 24.94 6.60
C GLY A 169 -1.46 25.61 7.05
N ASN A 170 -2.46 24.85 7.48
CA ASN A 170 -3.76 25.36 7.89
C ASN A 170 -3.96 25.39 9.42
N GLU A 171 -2.95 25.02 10.20
CA GLU A 171 -2.99 25.03 11.67
C GLU A 171 -2.29 26.26 12.29
N ASN A 172 -1.98 27.32 11.49
CA ASN A 172 -1.43 28.60 11.96
C ASN A 172 -2.41 29.73 11.81
#